data_55d07f8e6988fbcf058caa69a403de39
#
_entry.id   55d07f8e6988fbcf058caa69a403de39
#
_cell.length_a   1.000
_cell.length_b   1.000
_cell.length_c   1.000
_cell.angle_alpha   90.00
_cell.angle_beta   90.00
_cell.angle_gamma   90.00
#
_symmetry.space_group_name_H-M   'P 1'
#
loop_
_entity.id
_entity.type
_entity.pdbx_description
1 polymer ?
#
loop_
_entity_poly.entity_id
_entity_poly.type
_entity_poly.pdbx_seq_one_letter_code
_entity_poly.pdbx_strand_id
1 'polypeptide(L)'
;MKKIALIVSAISAGLFSAAHADISVSGSAGVGVSSGLSASGTQITNGAAVSFALSSDLGNGVVVSTSAGISLDSNDATNLSAVGATGLSNLTFTSGSTSFTVGGDVDIAGDGVGEVGGVAGDLVDEGDYNAGAVGMGGLAQEDGYGVSVTTAVGAGTLTASYILDAEDAQNNAVTDETDTASGIQLSMPLGDITLTVGASSDDDTSTGGSQAGASAAMAIMGGSVTAGMAEFSPTSGTSTSTWGLSYAGTFAGANMSLGYTSGTSGTDKSTRTEVSLSQSIGAGASIFLDISTGSGSTTGTNGSNIAVGTSFTF
;
A
#
# COMPACT_ATOMS: atom_id res chain seq x y z
N MET A 1 0.66 -13.69 24.48
CA MET A 1 1.96 -13.79 25.18
C MET A 1 2.67 -15.13 24.99
N LYS A 2 2.03 -16.31 25.18
CA LYS A 2 2.72 -17.61 25.01
C LYS A 2 3.21 -17.88 23.57
N LYS A 3 2.48 -17.43 22.54
CA LYS A 3 2.86 -17.66 21.12
C LYS A 3 4.03 -16.76 20.68
N ILE A 4 4.08 -15.51 21.14
CA ILE A 4 5.20 -14.59 20.85
C ILE A 4 6.48 -15.12 21.51
N ALA A 5 6.40 -15.57 22.77
CA ALA A 5 7.54 -16.19 23.44
C ALA A 5 8.03 -17.47 22.74
N LEU A 6 7.12 -18.24 22.10
CA LEU A 6 7.48 -19.42 21.34
C LEU A 6 8.22 -19.05 20.05
N ILE A 7 7.80 -18.00 19.35
CA ILE A 7 8.48 -17.52 18.13
C ILE A 7 9.89 -17.04 18.48
N VAL A 8 10.04 -16.22 19.50
CA VAL A 8 11.35 -15.73 19.95
C VAL A 8 12.26 -16.87 20.41
N SER A 9 11.73 -17.87 21.12
CA SER A 9 12.51 -19.04 21.52
C SER A 9 12.87 -19.97 20.36
N ALA A 10 12.01 -20.08 19.33
CA ALA A 10 12.31 -20.88 18.14
C ALA A 10 13.40 -20.23 17.28
N ILE A 11 13.43 -18.90 17.20
CA ILE A 11 14.50 -18.16 16.52
C ILE A 11 15.86 -18.45 17.15
N SER A 12 15.94 -18.45 18.48
CA SER A 12 17.21 -18.72 19.17
C SER A 12 17.67 -20.18 19.04
N ALA A 13 16.76 -21.14 18.85
CA ALA A 13 17.09 -22.55 18.69
C ALA A 13 17.36 -22.95 17.22
N GLY A 14 16.77 -22.25 16.26
CA GLY A 14 16.87 -22.57 14.83
C GLY A 14 18.19 -22.16 14.17
N LEU A 15 18.98 -21.31 14.80
CA LEU A 15 20.25 -20.82 14.26
C LEU A 15 21.34 -21.91 14.08
N PHE A 16 21.07 -23.14 14.50
CA PHE A 16 22.01 -24.26 14.42
C PHE A 16 21.63 -25.38 13.45
N SER A 17 20.48 -25.27 12.78
CA SER A 17 20.12 -26.16 11.66
C SER A 17 20.68 -25.58 10.36
N ALA A 18 21.12 -26.43 9.42
CA ALA A 18 21.54 -25.99 8.10
C ALA A 18 20.33 -25.35 7.40
N ALA A 19 20.23 -24.05 7.47
CA ALA A 19 19.17 -23.29 6.81
C ALA A 19 19.39 -23.35 5.30
N HIS A 20 18.41 -23.81 4.55
CA HIS A 20 18.39 -23.66 3.11
C HIS A 20 17.80 -22.26 2.81
N ALA A 21 18.63 -21.39 2.25
CA ALA A 21 18.17 -20.09 1.79
C ALA A 21 17.72 -20.21 0.34
N ASP A 22 16.46 -19.85 0.09
CA ASP A 22 15.91 -19.72 -1.24
C ASP A 22 15.99 -18.25 -1.68
N ILE A 23 16.42 -18.03 -2.91
CA ILE A 23 16.46 -16.71 -3.52
C ILE A 23 15.65 -16.77 -4.80
N SER A 24 14.65 -15.91 -4.92
CA SER A 24 13.95 -15.69 -6.18
C SER A 24 14.19 -14.27 -6.67
N VAL A 25 14.26 -14.13 -7.98
CA VAL A 25 14.46 -12.86 -8.66
C VAL A 25 13.28 -12.63 -9.60
N SER A 26 12.70 -11.46 -9.52
CA SER A 26 11.64 -11.01 -10.44
C SER A 26 11.89 -9.58 -10.85
N GLY A 27 11.29 -9.16 -11.93
CA GLY A 27 11.44 -7.79 -12.38
C GLY A 27 10.26 -7.32 -13.20
N SER A 28 10.15 -6.01 -13.33
CA SER A 28 9.18 -5.33 -14.18
C SER A 28 9.83 -4.17 -14.89
N ALA A 29 9.27 -3.81 -16.03
CA ALA A 29 9.61 -2.59 -16.74
C ALA A 29 8.35 -2.06 -17.43
N GLY A 30 8.25 -0.74 -17.55
CA GLY A 30 7.12 -0.10 -18.22
C GLY A 30 7.53 1.16 -18.93
N VAL A 31 6.76 1.52 -19.93
CA VAL A 31 6.82 2.81 -20.59
C VAL A 31 5.41 3.28 -20.90
N GLY A 32 5.12 4.53 -20.62
CA GLY A 32 3.82 5.12 -20.86
C GLY A 32 3.91 6.57 -21.29
N VAL A 33 2.78 7.06 -21.74
CA VAL A 33 2.56 8.48 -22.05
C VAL A 33 1.36 8.91 -21.23
N SER A 34 1.55 9.94 -20.44
CA SER A 34 0.46 10.55 -19.67
C SER A 34 0.24 12.00 -20.06
N SER A 35 -0.98 12.47 -19.87
CA SER A 35 -1.38 13.86 -20.08
C SER A 35 -2.49 14.23 -19.11
N GLY A 36 -2.33 15.32 -18.37
CA GLY A 36 -3.33 15.73 -17.38
C GLY A 36 -2.96 16.99 -16.62
N LEU A 37 -3.66 17.19 -15.51
CA LEU A 37 -3.65 18.43 -14.73
C LEU A 37 -2.34 18.83 -14.08
N SER A 38 -1.56 17.84 -13.67
CA SER A 38 -0.29 18.09 -12.97
C SER A 38 0.85 18.42 -13.91
N ALA A 39 0.70 18.13 -15.20
CA ALA A 39 1.73 18.34 -16.19
C ALA A 39 1.36 19.51 -17.12
N SER A 40 2.26 20.43 -17.30
CA SER A 40 2.17 21.44 -18.36
C SER A 40 2.39 20.82 -19.75
N GLY A 41 1.74 19.68 -20.05
CA GLY A 41 1.89 18.99 -21.33
C GLY A 41 1.78 17.46 -21.23
N THR A 42 2.14 16.80 -22.32
CA THR A 42 2.26 15.35 -22.38
C THR A 42 3.61 14.92 -21.83
N GLN A 43 3.63 13.97 -20.91
CA GLN A 43 4.83 13.38 -20.33
C GLN A 43 5.04 11.96 -20.84
N ILE A 44 6.30 11.55 -20.96
CA ILE A 44 6.69 10.15 -21.16
C ILE A 44 7.29 9.69 -19.86
N THR A 45 6.73 8.63 -19.30
CA THR A 45 7.22 7.99 -18.10
C THR A 45 7.75 6.62 -18.42
N ASN A 46 8.80 6.21 -17.77
CA ASN A 46 9.36 4.88 -17.86
C ASN A 46 9.88 4.47 -16.48
N GLY A 47 9.79 3.19 -16.20
CA GLY A 47 10.29 2.64 -14.96
C GLY A 47 10.75 1.21 -15.15
N ALA A 48 11.64 0.76 -14.31
CA ALA A 48 12.04 -0.63 -14.21
C ALA A 48 12.37 -0.98 -12.76
N ALA A 49 12.02 -2.18 -12.34
CA ALA A 49 12.35 -2.67 -11.01
C ALA A 49 12.84 -4.11 -11.08
N VAL A 50 13.78 -4.44 -10.21
CA VAL A 50 14.23 -5.81 -9.96
C VAL A 50 14.12 -6.08 -8.47
N SER A 51 13.44 -7.15 -8.11
CA SER A 51 13.24 -7.57 -6.73
C SER A 51 13.90 -8.91 -6.46
N PHE A 52 14.53 -9.02 -5.32
CA PHE A 52 15.12 -10.24 -4.77
C PHE A 52 14.31 -10.62 -3.53
N ALA A 53 13.61 -11.74 -3.58
CA ALA A 53 13.00 -12.30 -2.39
C ALA A 53 13.91 -13.40 -1.82
N LEU A 54 14.14 -13.31 -0.53
CA LEU A 54 14.99 -14.21 0.23
C LEU A 54 14.16 -14.90 1.30
N SER A 55 14.25 -16.21 1.39
CA SER A 55 13.60 -16.95 2.46
C SER A 55 14.49 -18.06 2.97
N SER A 56 14.29 -18.44 4.22
CA SER A 56 15.00 -19.56 4.85
C SER A 56 14.08 -20.26 5.85
N ASP A 57 14.03 -21.59 5.77
CA ASP A 57 13.40 -22.41 6.79
C ASP A 57 14.40 -22.59 7.94
N LEU A 58 14.06 -22.04 9.09
CA LEU A 58 14.90 -22.15 10.31
C LEU A 58 14.72 -23.50 11.02
N GLY A 59 13.88 -24.39 10.49
CA GLY A 59 13.43 -25.60 11.18
C GLY A 59 12.31 -25.29 12.19
N ASN A 60 11.76 -26.32 12.78
CA ASN A 60 10.65 -26.22 13.74
C ASN A 60 9.40 -25.47 13.22
N GLY A 61 9.21 -25.40 11.92
CA GLY A 61 8.06 -24.74 11.27
C GLY A 61 8.12 -23.21 11.30
N VAL A 62 9.31 -22.64 11.44
CA VAL A 62 9.54 -21.19 11.33
C VAL A 62 10.26 -20.89 10.03
N VAL A 63 9.67 -20.03 9.21
CA VAL A 63 10.29 -19.48 8.00
C VAL A 63 10.60 -18.01 8.25
N VAL A 64 11.82 -17.59 7.92
CA VAL A 64 12.19 -16.17 7.85
C VAL A 64 12.24 -15.73 6.40
N SER A 65 11.71 -14.54 6.11
CA SER A 65 11.76 -13.95 4.77
C SER A 65 12.06 -12.46 4.84
N THR A 66 12.66 -11.96 3.75
CA THR A 66 12.89 -10.54 3.51
C THR A 66 12.98 -10.33 2.00
N SER A 67 12.93 -9.09 1.57
CA SER A 67 13.19 -8.74 0.18
C SER A 67 14.13 -7.55 0.06
N ALA A 68 14.72 -7.38 -1.11
CA ALA A 68 15.48 -6.20 -1.50
C ALA A 68 15.14 -5.87 -2.94
N GLY A 69 15.19 -4.60 -3.31
CA GLY A 69 14.85 -4.19 -4.66
C GLY A 69 15.81 -3.14 -5.20
N ILE A 70 15.80 -3.01 -6.52
CA ILE A 70 16.43 -1.92 -7.24
C ILE A 70 15.36 -1.37 -8.17
N SER A 71 15.02 -0.11 -8.04
CA SER A 71 14.11 0.58 -8.94
C SER A 71 14.85 1.64 -9.74
N LEU A 72 14.47 1.77 -10.99
CA LEU A 72 14.84 2.84 -11.90
C LEU A 72 13.53 3.55 -12.23
N ASP A 73 13.38 4.73 -11.74
CA ASP A 73 12.25 5.57 -12.06
C ASP A 73 12.71 6.84 -12.76
N SER A 74 12.01 7.28 -13.78
CA SER A 74 12.28 8.52 -14.46
C SER A 74 10.98 9.24 -14.75
N ASN A 75 10.58 10.06 -13.81
CA ASN A 75 9.50 11.03 -13.97
C ASN A 75 9.92 12.23 -14.83
N ASP A 76 11.17 12.26 -15.27
CA ASP A 76 11.71 13.36 -16.08
C ASP A 76 12.50 12.78 -17.27
N ALA A 77 12.05 13.08 -18.48
CA ALA A 77 12.67 12.68 -19.75
C ALA A 77 14.16 13.11 -19.90
N THR A 78 14.69 13.85 -18.95
CA THR A 78 16.07 14.38 -18.97
C THR A 78 17.00 13.76 -17.94
N ASN A 79 16.50 13.00 -16.97
CA ASN A 79 17.33 12.42 -15.90
C ASN A 79 16.99 10.95 -15.60
N LEU A 80 17.70 10.05 -16.22
CA LEU A 80 17.82 8.64 -15.81
C LEU A 80 18.61 8.47 -14.49
N SER A 81 18.47 9.36 -13.54
CA SER A 81 19.40 9.45 -12.41
C SER A 81 18.88 8.99 -11.06
N ALA A 82 17.68 8.51 -10.95
CA ALA A 82 17.23 7.92 -9.69
C ALA A 82 17.37 6.38 -9.72
N VAL A 83 18.55 5.89 -9.39
CA VAL A 83 18.69 4.50 -8.95
C VAL A 83 18.33 4.50 -7.49
N GLY A 84 17.06 4.17 -7.18
CA GLY A 84 16.64 3.83 -5.83
C GLY A 84 17.12 2.42 -5.52
N ALA A 85 18.07 2.25 -4.61
CA ALA A 85 18.26 0.97 -3.96
C ALA A 85 17.34 0.96 -2.75
N THR A 86 16.27 0.20 -2.80
CA THR A 86 15.54 -0.13 -1.57
C THR A 86 16.42 -1.06 -0.76
N GLY A 87 16.71 -0.71 0.48
CA GLY A 87 17.44 -1.54 1.42
C GLY A 87 16.77 -2.91 1.61
N LEU A 88 17.26 -3.71 2.54
CA LEU A 88 16.53 -4.87 3.00
C LEU A 88 15.18 -4.38 3.55
N SER A 89 14.10 -4.93 3.01
CA SER A 89 12.78 -4.76 3.59
C SER A 89 12.74 -5.44 4.96
N ASN A 90 11.61 -5.35 5.60
CA ASN A 90 11.37 -5.96 6.89
C ASN A 90 11.76 -7.45 6.94
N LEU A 91 12.20 -7.92 8.11
CA LEU A 91 12.32 -9.34 8.40
C LEU A 91 10.98 -9.88 8.91
N THR A 92 10.43 -10.86 8.21
CA THR A 92 9.19 -11.54 8.60
C THR A 92 9.47 -12.97 9.01
N PHE A 93 9.03 -13.32 10.21
CA PHE A 93 9.08 -14.66 10.79
C PHE A 93 7.70 -15.27 10.79
N THR A 94 7.49 -16.36 10.07
CA THR A 94 6.20 -17.03 9.96
C THR A 94 6.22 -18.39 10.62
N SER A 95 5.23 -18.68 11.45
CA SER A 95 4.99 -19.98 12.06
C SER A 95 3.50 -20.32 12.05
N GLY A 96 3.12 -21.29 11.25
CA GLY A 96 1.72 -21.63 11.02
C GLY A 96 0.94 -20.45 10.45
N SER A 97 -0.13 -20.03 11.14
CA SER A 97 -0.95 -18.90 10.76
C SER A 97 -0.56 -17.56 11.41
N THR A 98 0.61 -17.50 12.02
CA THR A 98 1.09 -16.28 12.69
C THR A 98 2.38 -15.82 12.05
N SER A 99 2.47 -14.55 11.70
CA SER A 99 3.69 -13.87 11.29
C SER A 99 4.04 -12.75 12.26
N PHE A 100 5.33 -12.52 12.41
CA PHE A 100 5.91 -11.41 13.15
C PHE A 100 6.89 -10.71 12.24
N THR A 101 6.67 -9.43 12.01
CA THR A 101 7.50 -8.60 11.13
C THR A 101 8.23 -7.56 11.97
N VAL A 102 9.48 -7.29 11.64
CA VAL A 102 10.31 -6.26 12.26
C VAL A 102 11.19 -5.62 11.21
N GLY A 103 11.31 -4.31 11.23
CA GLY A 103 12.15 -3.57 10.28
C GLY A 103 11.92 -2.08 10.31
N GLY A 104 12.45 -1.42 9.30
CA GLY A 104 12.36 0.02 9.12
C GLY A 104 11.25 0.46 8.16
N ASP A 105 10.39 -0.46 7.74
CA ASP A 105 9.36 -0.24 6.74
C ASP A 105 8.12 -1.08 7.15
N VAL A 106 7.73 -0.94 8.41
CA VAL A 106 6.59 -1.67 8.98
C VAL A 106 5.34 -0.82 8.86
N ASP A 107 4.37 -1.33 8.10
CA ASP A 107 3.07 -0.65 7.91
C ASP A 107 2.29 -0.52 9.22
N ILE A 108 1.59 0.59 9.38
CA ILE A 108 0.65 0.77 10.48
C ILE A 108 -0.62 0.00 10.19
N ALA A 109 -0.88 -1.02 10.98
CA ALA A 109 -2.08 -1.84 10.82
C ALA A 109 -3.35 -1.00 11.01
N GLY A 110 -4.29 -1.11 10.07
CA GLY A 110 -5.54 -0.38 10.13
C GLY A 110 -5.51 0.99 9.47
N ASP A 111 -4.34 1.48 9.13
CA ASP A 111 -4.22 2.63 8.25
C ASP A 111 -4.75 2.29 6.86
N GLY A 112 -5.34 3.26 6.17
CA GLY A 112 -5.98 3.04 4.87
C GLY A 112 -7.23 2.13 4.87
N VAL A 113 -7.62 1.52 5.99
CA VAL A 113 -8.83 0.69 6.04
C VAL A 113 -10.07 1.56 5.84
N GLY A 114 -10.86 1.20 4.82
CA GLY A 114 -12.05 1.96 4.45
C GLY A 114 -11.81 3.01 3.37
N GLU A 115 -10.57 3.29 3.04
CA GLU A 115 -10.19 4.11 1.91
C GLU A 115 -10.32 3.28 0.63
N VAL A 116 -11.48 3.38 0.02
CA VAL A 116 -11.85 2.60 -1.15
C VAL A 116 -12.15 3.54 -2.31
N GLY A 117 -11.78 3.14 -3.51
CA GLY A 117 -12.05 3.90 -4.73
C GLY A 117 -10.79 4.26 -5.50
N GLY A 118 -9.62 4.08 -4.91
CA GLY A 118 -8.36 4.06 -5.63
C GLY A 118 -8.29 2.83 -6.53
N VAL A 119 -7.81 2.98 -7.74
CA VAL A 119 -7.63 1.88 -8.70
C VAL A 119 -6.15 1.54 -8.71
N ALA A 120 -5.81 0.39 -8.11
CA ALA A 120 -4.45 -0.12 -8.19
C ALA A 120 -4.13 -0.55 -9.62
N GLY A 121 -3.02 -0.09 -10.17
CA GLY A 121 -2.59 -0.56 -11.48
C GLY A 121 -1.58 0.33 -12.19
N ASP A 122 -1.23 1.44 -11.62
CA ASP A 122 -0.31 2.38 -12.24
C ASP A 122 1.11 1.84 -12.27
N LEU A 123 1.51 1.37 -13.45
CA LEU A 123 2.90 1.05 -13.76
C LEU A 123 3.70 2.31 -14.12
N VAL A 124 3.00 3.39 -14.24
CA VAL A 124 3.55 4.70 -14.53
C VAL A 124 3.11 5.58 -13.37
N ASP A 125 4.06 5.95 -12.55
CA ASP A 125 3.86 6.98 -11.54
C ASP A 125 3.41 8.25 -12.26
N GLU A 126 2.13 8.54 -12.20
CA GLU A 126 1.51 9.70 -12.84
C GLU A 126 1.88 10.99 -12.11
N GLY A 127 3.09 11.02 -11.52
CA GLY A 127 3.65 12.14 -10.77
C GLY A 127 2.59 12.76 -9.88
N ASP A 128 2.47 12.29 -8.65
CA ASP A 128 1.68 12.92 -7.59
C ASP A 128 0.29 13.41 -8.03
N TYR A 129 -0.43 12.61 -8.79
CA TYR A 129 -1.88 12.67 -8.71
C TYR A 129 -2.37 11.96 -7.43
N ASN A 130 -1.56 11.99 -6.47
CA ASN A 130 -1.99 12.26 -5.14
C ASN A 130 -2.60 13.66 -5.22
N ALA A 131 -3.66 13.81 -5.99
CA ALA A 131 -4.56 14.88 -5.79
C ALA A 131 -4.88 14.71 -4.33
N GLY A 132 -4.16 15.40 -3.45
CA GLY A 132 -4.42 15.40 -2.06
C GLY A 132 -5.90 15.18 -1.95
N ALA A 133 -6.23 13.91 -1.99
CA ALA A 133 -7.59 13.53 -2.20
C ALA A 133 -8.21 14.20 -1.03
N VAL A 134 -8.91 15.26 -1.29
CA VAL A 134 -9.43 16.11 -0.27
C VAL A 134 -10.16 15.16 0.61
N GLY A 135 -9.63 14.94 1.77
CA GLY A 135 -10.15 14.05 2.72
C GLY A 135 -9.57 12.64 2.81
N MET A 136 -8.53 12.31 2.06
CA MET A 136 -7.69 11.15 2.38
C MET A 136 -6.51 11.66 3.23
N GLY A 137 -6.80 12.31 4.34
CA GLY A 137 -5.82 12.54 5.38
C GLY A 137 -5.71 11.24 6.15
N GLY A 138 -4.92 10.31 5.67
CA GLY A 138 -4.38 9.25 6.47
C GLY A 138 -3.40 9.82 7.50
N LEU A 139 -2.87 8.97 8.35
CA LEU A 139 -1.72 9.33 9.14
C LEU A 139 -0.62 9.80 8.19
N ALA A 140 0.07 10.86 8.52
CA ALA A 140 1.15 11.39 7.68
C ALA A 140 2.28 10.36 7.52
N GLN A 141 2.30 9.38 8.38
CA GLN A 141 3.22 8.27 8.40
C GLN A 141 2.46 6.97 8.24
N GLU A 142 2.66 6.30 7.12
CA GLU A 142 2.03 5.02 6.81
C GLU A 142 2.89 3.84 7.25
N ASP A 143 4.20 4.04 7.44
CA ASP A 143 5.20 3.02 7.79
C ASP A 143 6.34 3.60 8.64
N GLY A 144 7.19 2.73 9.18
CA GLY A 144 8.36 3.15 9.94
C GLY A 144 9.10 2.00 10.63
N TYR A 145 10.07 2.36 11.48
CA TYR A 145 10.78 1.38 12.30
C TYR A 145 9.87 0.80 13.38
N GLY A 146 9.55 -0.48 13.25
CA GLY A 146 8.57 -1.03 14.15
C GLY A 146 8.45 -2.54 14.10
N VAL A 147 7.33 -2.99 14.63
CA VAL A 147 6.96 -4.40 14.66
C VAL A 147 5.49 -4.57 14.28
N SER A 148 5.17 -5.63 13.58
CA SER A 148 3.79 -6.05 13.39
C SER A 148 3.59 -7.54 13.65
N VAL A 149 2.37 -7.89 14.03
CA VAL A 149 1.94 -9.28 14.23
C VAL A 149 0.65 -9.50 13.46
N THR A 150 0.67 -10.49 12.59
CA THR A 150 -0.53 -10.96 11.89
C THR A 150 -0.83 -12.39 12.34
N THR A 151 -2.07 -12.68 12.70
CA THR A 151 -2.47 -14.02 13.14
C THR A 151 -3.91 -14.32 12.77
N ALA A 152 -4.22 -15.61 12.55
CA ALA A 152 -5.59 -16.05 12.35
C ALA A 152 -6.39 -15.97 13.65
N VAL A 153 -7.61 -15.44 13.57
CA VAL A 153 -8.59 -15.38 14.66
C VAL A 153 -9.92 -15.92 14.14
N GLY A 154 -10.22 -17.16 14.49
CA GLY A 154 -11.37 -17.87 13.92
C GLY A 154 -11.19 -18.05 12.40
N ALA A 155 -12.15 -17.58 11.61
CA ALA A 155 -12.06 -17.58 10.16
C ALA A 155 -11.38 -16.31 9.60
N GLY A 156 -11.10 -15.32 10.43
CA GLY A 156 -10.54 -14.03 10.06
C GLY A 156 -9.05 -13.91 10.36
N THR A 157 -8.51 -12.73 10.07
CA THR A 157 -7.11 -12.37 10.29
C THR A 157 -7.05 -11.07 11.09
N LEU A 158 -6.27 -11.07 12.16
CA LEU A 158 -5.97 -9.91 12.99
C LEU A 158 -4.53 -9.48 12.72
N THR A 159 -4.34 -8.20 12.43
CA THR A 159 -3.01 -7.56 12.36
C THR A 159 -2.95 -6.45 13.41
N ALA A 160 -1.81 -6.34 14.08
CA ALA A 160 -1.51 -5.24 14.99
C ALA A 160 -0.07 -4.79 14.78
N SER A 161 0.17 -3.50 14.77
CA SER A 161 1.51 -2.91 14.61
C SER A 161 1.81 -1.87 15.68
N TYR A 162 3.10 -1.64 15.88
CA TYR A 162 3.63 -0.59 16.71
C TYR A 162 4.93 -0.07 16.10
N ILE A 163 4.95 1.21 15.79
CA ILE A 163 6.05 1.93 15.19
C ILE A 163 6.74 2.75 16.27
N LEU A 164 8.05 2.65 16.35
CA LEU A 164 8.87 3.26 17.39
C LEU A 164 9.41 4.64 16.99
N ASP A 165 9.45 4.90 15.68
CA ASP A 165 9.94 6.15 15.11
C ASP A 165 9.25 6.29 13.77
N ALA A 166 8.26 7.13 13.75
CA ALA A 166 7.41 7.28 12.58
C ALA A 166 7.98 8.25 11.54
N GLU A 167 8.91 9.13 11.87
CA GLU A 167 9.28 10.21 10.93
C GLU A 167 10.57 10.03 10.13
N ASP A 168 11.47 9.09 10.44
CA ASP A 168 12.82 9.23 9.87
C ASP A 168 13.49 7.96 9.33
N ALA A 169 12.72 7.05 8.73
CA ALA A 169 13.27 5.88 8.06
C ALA A 169 14.25 6.24 6.91
N GLN A 170 14.21 7.45 6.38
CA GLN A 170 15.02 7.84 5.25
C GLN A 170 16.16 8.84 5.54
N ASN A 171 16.19 9.51 6.66
CA ASN A 171 17.07 10.67 6.83
C ASN A 171 18.20 10.53 7.84
N ASN A 172 18.37 9.41 8.51
CA ASN A 172 19.51 9.07 9.40
C ASN A 172 19.94 10.20 10.36
N ALA A 173 19.11 11.17 10.60
CA ALA A 173 19.26 12.17 11.62
C ALA A 173 18.29 11.81 12.74
N VAL A 174 18.78 11.04 13.70
CA VAL A 174 18.07 10.85 14.99
C VAL A 174 17.94 12.25 15.61
N THR A 175 16.92 12.97 15.21
CA THR A 175 16.44 14.09 15.96
C THR A 175 15.58 13.54 17.08
N ASP A 176 15.65 14.11 18.25
CA ASP A 176 15.03 13.67 19.51
C ASP A 176 13.48 13.55 19.48
N GLU A 177 12.89 13.17 18.34
CA GLU A 177 11.43 13.03 18.20
C GLU A 177 11.04 11.60 18.52
N THR A 178 10.28 11.45 19.58
CA THR A 178 9.84 10.17 20.15
C THR A 178 8.42 9.83 19.69
N ASP A 179 8.12 10.14 18.43
CA ASP A 179 6.77 9.93 17.91
C ASP A 179 6.54 8.45 17.68
N THR A 180 5.41 7.97 18.12
CA THR A 180 5.04 6.58 18.01
C THR A 180 3.71 6.44 17.29
N ALA A 181 3.61 5.43 16.45
CA ALA A 181 2.35 5.08 15.82
C ALA A 181 1.95 3.65 16.15
N SER A 182 0.66 3.41 16.18
CA SER A 182 0.13 2.07 16.44
C SER A 182 -1.16 1.84 15.69
N GLY A 183 -1.45 0.58 15.37
CA GLY A 183 -2.65 0.25 14.69
C GLY A 183 -3.11 -1.18 14.87
N ILE A 184 -4.37 -1.39 14.52
CA ILE A 184 -5.03 -2.69 14.57
C ILE A 184 -5.99 -2.84 13.40
N GLN A 185 -6.00 -4.01 12.77
CA GLN A 185 -6.90 -4.37 11.69
C GLN A 185 -7.46 -5.77 11.90
N LEU A 186 -8.74 -5.94 11.66
CA LEU A 186 -9.41 -7.24 11.63
C LEU A 186 -10.10 -7.40 10.28
N SER A 187 -9.77 -8.46 9.55
CA SER A 187 -10.45 -8.88 8.34
C SER A 187 -11.17 -10.20 8.60
N MET A 188 -12.47 -10.26 8.29
CA MET A 188 -13.32 -11.42 8.61
C MET A 188 -14.24 -11.77 7.43
N PRO A 189 -14.20 -13.00 6.93
CA PRO A 189 -15.19 -13.49 5.98
C PRO A 189 -16.53 -13.74 6.66
N LEU A 190 -17.60 -13.18 6.10
CA LEU A 190 -18.98 -13.29 6.54
C LEU A 190 -19.82 -13.81 5.37
N GLY A 191 -19.76 -15.10 5.10
CA GLY A 191 -20.34 -15.71 3.89
C GLY A 191 -19.58 -15.24 2.64
N ASP A 192 -20.28 -14.61 1.70
CA ASP A 192 -19.71 -14.13 0.44
C ASP A 192 -19.08 -12.73 0.57
N ILE A 193 -19.15 -12.14 1.75
CA ILE A 193 -18.60 -10.81 2.04
C ILE A 193 -17.37 -10.95 2.92
N THR A 194 -16.32 -10.21 2.63
CA THR A 194 -15.21 -9.98 3.56
C THR A 194 -15.36 -8.59 4.16
N LEU A 195 -15.53 -8.53 5.47
CA LEU A 195 -15.54 -7.28 6.23
C LEU A 195 -14.13 -7.02 6.79
N THR A 196 -13.62 -5.82 6.58
CA THR A 196 -12.37 -5.35 7.21
C THR A 196 -12.67 -4.10 8.02
N VAL A 197 -12.19 -4.06 9.26
CA VAL A 197 -12.25 -2.89 10.14
C VAL A 197 -10.85 -2.61 10.66
N GLY A 198 -10.51 -1.33 10.79
CA GLY A 198 -9.20 -0.93 11.27
C GLY A 198 -9.25 0.39 12.03
N ALA A 199 -8.26 0.59 12.87
CA ALA A 199 -8.01 1.84 13.56
C ALA A 199 -6.50 1.98 13.77
N SER A 200 -6.01 3.19 13.61
CA SER A 200 -4.61 3.57 13.80
C SER A 200 -4.50 4.92 14.49
N SER A 201 -3.38 5.17 15.09
CA SER A 201 -3.07 6.46 15.71
C SER A 201 -1.58 6.71 15.67
N ASP A 202 -1.24 7.97 15.51
CA ASP A 202 0.09 8.53 15.52
C ASP A 202 0.10 9.69 16.53
N ASP A 203 1.07 9.74 17.41
CA ASP A 203 1.16 10.73 18.48
C ASP A 203 1.98 11.99 18.10
N ASP A 204 2.40 12.13 16.84
CA ASP A 204 2.98 13.37 16.34
C ASP A 204 2.05 14.56 16.61
N THR A 205 2.64 15.60 17.20
CA THR A 205 1.90 16.80 17.60
C THR A 205 1.58 17.74 16.44
N SER A 206 2.26 17.59 15.32
CA SER A 206 2.13 18.46 14.15
C SER A 206 1.32 17.82 13.01
N THR A 207 1.59 16.56 12.73
CA THR A 207 1.03 15.83 11.58
C THR A 207 0.27 14.57 11.97
N GLY A 208 0.42 14.10 13.22
CA GLY A 208 -0.25 12.92 13.74
C GLY A 208 -1.76 13.07 13.91
N GLY A 209 -2.36 12.01 14.39
CA GLY A 209 -3.81 11.93 14.58
C GLY A 209 -4.31 10.51 14.81
N SER A 210 -5.59 10.31 14.56
CA SER A 210 -6.19 8.97 14.61
C SER A 210 -7.07 8.72 13.40
N GLN A 211 -7.03 7.50 12.89
CA GLN A 211 -7.86 7.04 11.80
C GLN A 211 -8.68 5.83 12.22
N ALA A 212 -9.89 5.73 11.71
CA ALA A 212 -10.71 4.54 11.81
C ALA A 212 -11.49 4.33 10.52
N GLY A 213 -11.60 3.08 10.10
CA GLY A 213 -12.27 2.76 8.85
C GLY A 213 -12.87 1.36 8.82
N ALA A 214 -13.73 1.16 7.83
CA ALA A 214 -14.32 -0.12 7.53
C ALA A 214 -14.53 -0.29 6.03
N SER A 215 -14.31 -1.49 5.52
CA SER A 215 -14.63 -1.86 4.15
C SER A 215 -15.31 -3.21 4.07
N ALA A 216 -16.11 -3.41 3.04
CA ALA A 216 -16.75 -4.67 2.72
C ALA A 216 -16.51 -5.00 1.26
N ALA A 217 -15.95 -6.18 1.00
CA ALA A 217 -15.68 -6.70 -0.33
C ALA A 217 -16.57 -7.92 -0.62
N MET A 218 -17.12 -8.00 -1.84
CA MET A 218 -17.96 -9.10 -2.28
C MET A 218 -17.60 -9.50 -3.71
N ALA A 219 -17.46 -10.81 -3.94
CA ALA A 219 -17.24 -11.34 -5.28
C ALA A 219 -18.53 -11.24 -6.12
N ILE A 220 -18.43 -10.62 -7.30
CA ILE A 220 -19.53 -10.52 -8.24
C ILE A 220 -19.02 -10.56 -9.71
N MET A 221 -19.79 -11.17 -10.61
CA MET A 221 -19.60 -11.07 -12.07
C MET A 221 -18.13 -11.23 -12.55
N GLY A 222 -17.41 -12.21 -12.01
CA GLY A 222 -16.01 -12.46 -12.40
C GLY A 222 -14.99 -11.45 -11.83
N GLY A 223 -15.41 -10.68 -10.84
CA GLY A 223 -14.58 -9.71 -10.14
C GLY A 223 -15.01 -9.53 -8.68
N SER A 224 -14.65 -8.42 -8.11
CA SER A 224 -14.96 -8.04 -6.73
C SER A 224 -15.43 -6.59 -6.69
N VAL A 225 -16.46 -6.32 -5.93
CA VAL A 225 -16.89 -4.96 -5.54
C VAL A 225 -16.46 -4.73 -4.10
N THR A 226 -15.87 -3.59 -3.82
CA THR A 226 -15.51 -3.15 -2.47
C THR A 226 -16.15 -1.80 -2.20
N ALA A 227 -16.79 -1.66 -1.06
CA ALA A 227 -17.27 -0.39 -0.53
C ALA A 227 -16.59 -0.12 0.82
N GLY A 228 -16.27 1.13 1.10
CA GLY A 228 -15.60 1.49 2.35
C GLY A 228 -15.86 2.92 2.77
N MET A 229 -15.51 3.19 4.02
CA MET A 229 -15.52 4.51 4.63
C MET A 229 -14.40 4.61 5.66
N ALA A 230 -13.81 5.78 5.77
CA ALA A 230 -12.81 6.10 6.79
C ALA A 230 -13.04 7.50 7.34
N GLU A 231 -12.59 7.72 8.56
CA GLU A 231 -12.55 9.01 9.22
C GLU A 231 -11.15 9.22 9.80
N PHE A 232 -10.56 10.35 9.50
CA PHE A 232 -9.30 10.81 10.08
C PHE A 232 -9.53 12.04 10.95
N SER A 233 -8.99 11.99 12.14
CA SER A 233 -9.03 13.08 13.13
C SER A 233 -7.60 13.50 13.43
N PRO A 234 -7.09 14.58 12.80
CA PRO A 234 -5.73 15.05 13.05
C PRO A 234 -5.58 15.59 14.47
N THR A 235 -4.37 15.56 15.01
CA THR A 235 -4.01 16.15 16.30
C THR A 235 -4.32 17.67 16.30
N SER A 236 -4.13 18.31 15.15
CA SER A 236 -4.49 19.71 14.93
C SER A 236 -5.18 19.88 13.57
N GLY A 237 -6.29 20.62 13.53
CA GLY A 237 -6.97 20.90 12.27
C GLY A 237 -8.39 20.36 12.19
N THR A 238 -8.83 20.06 10.98
CA THR A 238 -10.21 19.63 10.70
C THR A 238 -10.25 18.15 10.37
N SER A 239 -11.14 17.41 11.03
CA SER A 239 -11.37 16.00 10.69
C SER A 239 -11.84 15.85 9.25
N THR A 240 -11.41 14.77 8.64
CA THR A 240 -11.77 14.38 7.28
C THR A 240 -12.52 13.08 7.28
N SER A 241 -13.44 12.91 6.35
CA SER A 241 -14.16 11.67 6.16
C SER A 241 -14.21 11.31 4.68
N THR A 242 -14.05 10.02 4.39
CA THR A 242 -14.11 9.48 3.03
C THR A 242 -15.09 8.34 2.94
N TRP A 243 -15.63 8.14 1.77
CA TRP A 243 -16.28 6.90 1.39
C TRP A 243 -15.98 6.61 -0.08
N GLY A 244 -15.96 5.33 -0.43
CA GLY A 244 -15.64 4.92 -1.78
C GLY A 244 -16.31 3.61 -2.17
N LEU A 245 -16.29 3.40 -3.48
CA LEU A 245 -16.74 2.17 -4.12
C LEU A 245 -15.77 1.81 -5.23
N SER A 246 -15.33 0.56 -5.27
CA SER A 246 -14.49 0.05 -6.36
C SER A 246 -15.01 -1.28 -6.90
N TYR A 247 -14.68 -1.54 -8.15
CA TYR A 247 -14.82 -2.84 -8.80
C TYR A 247 -13.48 -3.20 -9.43
N ALA A 248 -13.04 -4.44 -9.22
CA ALA A 248 -11.89 -5.00 -9.90
C ALA A 248 -12.25 -6.39 -10.44
N GLY A 249 -12.00 -6.65 -11.73
CA GLY A 249 -12.33 -7.92 -12.34
C GLY A 249 -11.84 -8.03 -13.78
N THR A 250 -12.34 -9.05 -14.47
CA THR A 250 -12.02 -9.27 -15.88
C THR A 250 -13.25 -9.07 -16.75
N PHE A 251 -13.09 -8.34 -17.83
CA PHE A 251 -14.12 -8.12 -18.84
C PHE A 251 -13.53 -8.34 -20.25
N ALA A 252 -14.12 -9.25 -21.00
CA ALA A 252 -13.69 -9.59 -22.37
C ALA A 252 -12.18 -9.96 -22.50
N GLY A 253 -11.60 -10.51 -21.43
CA GLY A 253 -10.18 -10.90 -21.41
C GLY A 253 -9.22 -9.80 -20.99
N ALA A 254 -9.70 -8.59 -20.75
CA ALA A 254 -8.94 -7.50 -20.14
C ALA A 254 -9.22 -7.44 -18.63
N ASN A 255 -8.22 -7.08 -17.83
CA ASN A 255 -8.43 -6.67 -16.45
C ASN A 255 -9.03 -5.27 -16.46
N MET A 256 -10.00 -5.06 -15.62
CA MET A 256 -10.70 -3.77 -15.49
C MET A 256 -10.82 -3.43 -14.01
N SER A 257 -10.48 -2.21 -13.66
CA SER A 257 -10.75 -1.64 -12.35
C SER A 257 -11.50 -0.32 -12.52
N LEU A 258 -12.47 -0.10 -11.65
CA LEU A 258 -13.27 1.11 -11.59
C LEU A 258 -13.29 1.59 -10.15
N GLY A 259 -13.11 2.87 -9.92
CA GLY A 259 -13.11 3.45 -8.59
C GLY A 259 -13.88 4.76 -8.53
N TYR A 260 -14.54 5.00 -7.42
CA TYR A 260 -15.13 6.27 -7.05
C TYR A 260 -14.87 6.55 -5.59
N THR A 261 -14.34 7.73 -5.30
CA THR A 261 -14.10 8.20 -3.93
C THR A 261 -14.72 9.57 -3.74
N SER A 262 -15.26 9.82 -2.56
CA SER A 262 -15.74 11.13 -2.13
C SER A 262 -15.21 11.43 -0.75
N GLY A 263 -14.56 12.57 -0.60
CA GLY A 263 -14.00 13.07 0.66
C GLY A 263 -14.64 14.39 1.10
N THR A 264 -14.61 14.64 2.40
CA THR A 264 -15.08 15.88 3.02
C THR A 264 -14.10 16.28 4.12
N SER A 265 -13.64 17.53 4.09
CA SER A 265 -12.82 18.15 5.14
C SER A 265 -13.47 19.46 5.55
N GLY A 266 -14.11 19.50 6.71
CA GLY A 266 -14.92 20.64 7.12
C GLY A 266 -16.07 20.91 6.15
N THR A 267 -15.99 22.02 5.41
CA THR A 267 -16.98 22.41 4.38
C THR A 267 -16.54 22.01 2.96
N ASP A 268 -15.29 21.61 2.81
CA ASP A 268 -14.72 21.27 1.52
C ASP A 268 -15.07 19.84 1.13
N LYS A 269 -15.45 19.66 -0.14
CA LYS A 269 -15.80 18.36 -0.71
C LYS A 269 -14.99 18.11 -1.96
N SER A 270 -14.61 16.86 -2.16
CA SER A 270 -14.00 16.41 -3.41
C SER A 270 -14.51 15.04 -3.81
N THR A 271 -14.37 14.75 -5.08
CA THR A 271 -14.67 13.45 -5.65
C THR A 271 -13.58 13.06 -6.63
N ARG A 272 -13.32 11.77 -6.73
CA ARG A 272 -12.43 11.19 -7.73
C ARG A 272 -13.10 9.97 -8.37
N THR A 273 -12.91 9.81 -9.66
CA THR A 273 -13.35 8.63 -10.41
C THR A 273 -12.17 8.13 -11.22
N GLU A 274 -11.94 6.84 -11.17
CA GLU A 274 -10.82 6.17 -11.84
C GLU A 274 -11.29 4.99 -12.66
N VAL A 275 -10.64 4.76 -13.79
CA VAL A 275 -10.81 3.62 -14.67
C VAL A 275 -9.44 3.14 -15.08
N SER A 276 -9.13 1.88 -14.79
CA SER A 276 -7.93 1.21 -15.29
C SER A 276 -8.31 -0.01 -16.11
N LEU A 277 -7.67 -0.15 -17.26
CA LEU A 277 -7.81 -1.28 -18.16
C LEU A 277 -6.43 -1.82 -18.49
N SER A 278 -6.23 -3.12 -18.33
CA SER A 278 -4.99 -3.76 -18.80
C SER A 278 -5.28 -5.08 -19.51
N GLN A 279 -4.52 -5.35 -20.57
CA GLN A 279 -4.65 -6.57 -21.35
C GLN A 279 -3.28 -7.17 -21.62
N SER A 280 -3.15 -8.45 -21.30
CA SER A 280 -1.97 -9.22 -21.69
C SER A 280 -1.91 -9.39 -23.22
N ILE A 281 -0.75 -9.11 -23.80
CA ILE A 281 -0.47 -9.23 -25.22
C ILE A 281 0.56 -10.34 -25.54
N GLY A 282 1.01 -11.07 -24.51
CA GLY A 282 1.93 -12.21 -24.65
C GLY A 282 2.86 -12.33 -23.45
N ALA A 283 3.73 -13.31 -23.45
CA ALA A 283 4.63 -13.72 -22.39
C ALA A 283 5.18 -12.56 -21.52
N GLY A 284 4.48 -12.23 -20.44
CA GLY A 284 4.89 -11.20 -19.51
C GLY A 284 4.66 -9.75 -19.97
N ALA A 285 4.06 -9.52 -21.15
CA ALA A 285 3.77 -8.20 -21.69
C ALA A 285 2.29 -7.84 -21.58
N SER A 286 1.99 -6.60 -21.23
CA SER A 286 0.63 -6.04 -21.18
C SER A 286 0.59 -4.64 -21.74
N ILE A 287 -0.57 -4.23 -22.23
CA ILE A 287 -0.90 -2.83 -22.51
C ILE A 287 -1.88 -2.35 -21.45
N PHE A 288 -1.80 -1.07 -21.10
CA PHE A 288 -2.72 -0.48 -20.13
C PHE A 288 -3.26 0.88 -20.61
N LEU A 289 -4.40 1.24 -20.06
CA LEU A 289 -5.04 2.55 -20.18
C LEU A 289 -5.61 2.93 -18.81
N ASP A 290 -5.20 4.06 -18.28
CA ASP A 290 -5.68 4.62 -17.02
C ASP A 290 -6.29 5.99 -17.27
N ILE A 291 -7.44 6.25 -16.67
CA ILE A 291 -8.15 7.52 -16.72
C ILE A 291 -8.58 7.87 -15.31
N SER A 292 -8.23 9.06 -14.87
CA SER A 292 -8.73 9.60 -13.62
C SER A 292 -9.38 10.97 -13.84
N THR A 293 -10.43 11.25 -13.08
CA THR A 293 -11.07 12.57 -13.05
C THR A 293 -11.36 12.95 -11.62
N GLY A 294 -11.05 14.20 -11.28
CA GLY A 294 -11.30 14.75 -9.96
C GLY A 294 -12.08 16.06 -10.01
N SER A 295 -12.87 16.32 -8.98
CA SER A 295 -13.50 17.60 -8.76
C SER A 295 -13.56 17.91 -7.27
N GLY A 296 -13.33 19.18 -6.90
CA GLY A 296 -13.37 19.58 -5.49
C GLY A 296 -13.29 21.09 -5.31
N SER A 297 -13.49 21.49 -4.07
CA SER A 297 -13.38 22.90 -3.65
C SER A 297 -11.95 23.38 -3.51
N THR A 298 -11.00 22.44 -3.43
CA THR A 298 -9.57 22.75 -3.24
C THR A 298 -8.90 22.99 -4.59
N THR A 299 -8.00 23.96 -4.65
CA THR A 299 -7.22 24.28 -5.86
C THR A 299 -6.37 23.09 -6.27
N GLY A 300 -6.45 22.66 -7.53
CA GLY A 300 -5.68 21.53 -8.08
C GLY A 300 -6.43 20.20 -8.12
N THR A 301 -7.65 20.11 -7.54
CA THR A 301 -8.45 18.87 -7.54
C THR A 301 -9.38 18.71 -8.75
N ASN A 302 -9.48 19.74 -9.60
CA ASN A 302 -10.40 19.72 -10.75
C ASN A 302 -9.67 19.37 -12.04
N GLY A 303 -10.06 18.28 -12.69
CA GLY A 303 -9.63 17.92 -14.01
C GLY A 303 -9.53 16.43 -14.27
N SER A 304 -8.81 16.08 -15.32
CA SER A 304 -8.68 14.70 -15.78
C SER A 304 -7.24 14.39 -16.14
N ASN A 305 -6.85 13.17 -15.89
CA ASN A 305 -5.59 12.59 -16.34
C ASN A 305 -5.86 11.35 -17.19
N ILE A 306 -5.01 11.09 -18.15
CA ILE A 306 -5.04 9.88 -18.98
C ILE A 306 -3.62 9.39 -19.18
N ALA A 307 -3.41 8.10 -18.97
CA ALA A 307 -2.16 7.43 -19.27
C ALA A 307 -2.38 6.19 -20.14
N VAL A 308 -1.46 5.90 -21.02
CA VAL A 308 -1.44 4.71 -21.84
C VAL A 308 -0.01 4.20 -21.97
N GLY A 309 0.16 2.91 -21.90
CA GLY A 309 1.50 2.35 -21.98
C GLY A 309 1.56 0.84 -22.10
N THR A 310 2.76 0.35 -21.94
CA THR A 310 3.07 -1.09 -21.94
C THR A 310 3.90 -1.43 -20.72
N SER A 311 3.66 -2.62 -20.19
CA SER A 311 4.44 -3.18 -19.09
C SER A 311 4.96 -4.57 -19.43
N PHE A 312 6.06 -4.93 -18.80
CA PHE A 312 6.72 -6.22 -18.95
C PHE A 312 7.07 -6.77 -17.58
N THR A 313 6.82 -8.06 -17.35
CA THR A 313 7.25 -8.80 -16.16
C THR A 313 8.09 -9.99 -16.55
N PHE A 314 9.13 -10.32 -15.79
CA PHE A 314 10.05 -11.43 -16.04
C PHE A 314 10.55 -12.07 -14.74
#